data_615c1b066cb9a18301f680c10c7d10fe
#
_entry.id   615c1b066cb9a18301f680c10c7d10fe
#
_cell.length_a   1.000
_cell.length_b   1.000
_cell.length_c   1.000
_cell.angle_alpha   90.00
_cell.angle_beta   90.00
_cell.angle_gamma   90.00
#
_symmetry.space_group_name_H-M   'P 1'
#
loop_
_entity.id
_entity.type
_entity.pdbx_description
1 polymer ?
#
loop_
_entity_poly.entity_id
_entity_poly.type
_entity_poly.pdbx_seq_one_letter_code
_entity_poly.pdbx_strand_id
1 'polypeptide(L)'
;VDKAEKRRPGRILLQLKQILPRLPEQERKVGDYVLTHPHEVVGLSITRLAEVSGTSTTTVSRFCRRMGTEGYRQFRIALAKEWDSPHSLTYVEVQPDEPLASVTQKIFAANIQALRDTQGTLDLDVLQRVVDAIMQAGRVDIYATGGAGIVARELHFKCMQLGINANAFLDSQMQVMSAAAVTPRDVGIGISHTGMQRQVAEALTLANAGGAKTIALTSYAGTPVAEAADIVLFTTSLAAATAYDSPTVRTAQLAVVDVIYEAMLLKGQELAQKNMARVAKALADQVRIAGQTRRANHLAGSSPGA
;
A
#
# COMPACT_ATOMS: atom_id res chain seq x y z
N VAL A 1 2.72 28.08 5.19
CA VAL A 1 1.92 28.75 4.14
C VAL A 1 1.23 27.67 3.33
N ASP A 2 -0.06 27.66 3.51
CA ASP A 2 -1.06 26.73 3.05
C ASP A 2 -1.08 26.67 1.51
N LYS A 3 -0.59 25.56 0.92
CA LYS A 3 -0.95 25.20 -0.45
C LYS A 3 -2.11 24.23 -0.34
N ALA A 4 -3.32 24.77 -0.53
CA ALA A 4 -4.52 23.97 -0.77
C ALA A 4 -4.21 22.96 -1.89
N GLU A 5 -3.99 21.71 -1.49
CA GLU A 5 -3.86 20.55 -2.37
C GLU A 5 -5.02 20.57 -3.36
N LYS A 6 -4.73 20.71 -4.63
CA LYS A 6 -5.72 20.58 -5.72
C LYS A 6 -6.27 19.16 -5.70
N ARG A 7 -7.31 18.97 -4.89
CA ARG A 7 -8.03 17.69 -4.76
C ARG A 7 -8.72 17.37 -6.08
N ARG A 8 -8.35 16.26 -6.69
CA ARG A 8 -8.98 15.76 -7.92
C ARG A 8 -10.44 15.42 -7.62
N PRO A 9 -11.44 15.97 -8.38
CA PRO A 9 -12.83 15.61 -8.19
C PRO A 9 -13.08 14.15 -8.60
N GLY A 10 -13.83 13.41 -7.80
CA GLY A 10 -14.36 12.10 -8.20
C GLY A 10 -14.01 10.89 -7.30
N ARG A 11 -13.53 11.09 -6.06
CA ARG A 11 -13.19 9.98 -5.14
C ARG A 11 -13.38 10.34 -3.67
N ILE A 12 -14.55 10.84 -3.35
CA ILE A 12 -14.84 11.37 -2.01
C ILE A 12 -14.85 10.28 -0.93
N LEU A 13 -15.27 9.05 -1.27
CA LEU A 13 -15.28 7.92 -0.34
C LEU A 13 -13.86 7.40 -0.06
N LEU A 14 -12.97 7.39 -1.07
CA LEU A 14 -11.57 7.05 -0.88
C LEU A 14 -10.87 8.05 0.02
N GLN A 15 -11.11 9.32 -0.22
CA GLN A 15 -10.59 10.42 0.57
C GLN A 15 -11.09 10.33 2.02
N LEU A 16 -12.39 10.05 2.21
CA LEU A 16 -12.99 9.86 3.52
C LEU A 16 -12.31 8.71 4.27
N LYS A 17 -12.10 7.59 3.62
CA LYS A 17 -11.45 6.42 4.22
C LYS A 17 -10.03 6.74 4.71
N GLN A 18 -9.26 7.49 3.92
CA GLN A 18 -7.90 7.91 4.29
C GLN A 18 -7.85 8.82 5.51
N ILE A 19 -8.83 9.76 5.63
CA ILE A 19 -8.82 10.74 6.72
C ILE A 19 -9.65 10.33 7.93
N LEU A 20 -10.46 9.28 7.83
CA LEU A 20 -11.39 8.82 8.87
C LEU A 20 -10.75 8.70 10.27
N PRO A 21 -9.55 8.10 10.43
CA PRO A 21 -8.89 8.00 11.73
C PRO A 21 -8.51 9.35 12.36
N ARG A 22 -8.34 10.39 11.52
CA ARG A 22 -7.98 11.76 11.96
C ARG A 22 -9.19 12.65 12.22
N LEU A 23 -10.38 12.20 11.91
CA LEU A 23 -11.59 13.00 12.15
C LEU A 23 -11.86 13.13 13.64
N PRO A 24 -12.29 14.31 14.11
CA PRO A 24 -12.88 14.46 15.47
C PRO A 24 -14.01 13.46 15.65
N GLU A 25 -14.19 12.97 16.86
CA GLU A 25 -15.14 11.89 17.18
C GLU A 25 -16.53 12.08 16.56
N GLN A 26 -17.10 13.28 16.66
CA GLN A 26 -18.42 13.57 16.10
C GLN A 26 -18.44 13.58 14.56
N GLU A 27 -17.39 14.08 13.92
CA GLU A 27 -17.28 14.05 12.45
C GLU A 27 -16.98 12.63 11.96
N ARG A 28 -16.28 11.82 12.75
CA ARG A 28 -16.02 10.40 12.46
C ARG A 28 -17.32 9.60 12.42
N LYS A 29 -18.27 9.84 13.34
CA LYS A 29 -19.60 9.21 13.30
C LYS A 29 -20.33 9.48 11.97
N VAL A 30 -20.23 10.71 11.45
CA VAL A 30 -20.78 11.04 10.12
C VAL A 30 -20.03 10.27 9.04
N GLY A 31 -18.71 10.22 9.11
CA GLY A 31 -17.87 9.52 8.16
C GLY A 31 -18.13 8.02 8.13
N ASP A 32 -18.25 7.38 9.29
CA ASP A 32 -18.58 5.95 9.43
C ASP A 32 -19.93 5.64 8.77
N TYR A 33 -20.95 6.49 9.05
CA TYR A 33 -22.27 6.31 8.42
C TYR A 33 -22.21 6.47 6.90
N VAL A 34 -21.48 7.47 6.40
CA VAL A 34 -21.29 7.68 4.95
C VAL A 34 -20.61 6.48 4.29
N LEU A 35 -19.60 5.89 4.94
CA LEU A 35 -18.88 4.72 4.38
C LEU A 35 -19.74 3.44 4.38
N THR A 36 -20.62 3.27 5.38
CA THR A 36 -21.45 2.08 5.50
C THR A 36 -22.76 2.18 4.69
N HIS A 37 -23.29 3.39 4.50
CA HIS A 37 -24.57 3.63 3.82
C HIS A 37 -24.48 4.71 2.71
N PRO A 38 -23.51 4.65 1.82
CA PRO A 38 -23.23 5.74 0.87
C PRO A 38 -24.41 6.00 -0.09
N HIS A 39 -25.15 4.94 -0.49
CA HIS A 39 -26.35 5.06 -1.33
C HIS A 39 -27.47 5.85 -0.66
N GLU A 40 -27.72 5.54 0.59
CA GLU A 40 -28.77 6.16 1.37
C GLU A 40 -28.46 7.65 1.57
N VAL A 41 -27.18 7.99 1.84
CA VAL A 41 -26.75 9.37 2.10
C VAL A 41 -27.02 10.29 0.91
N VAL A 42 -26.95 9.80 -0.32
CA VAL A 42 -27.28 10.59 -1.52
C VAL A 42 -28.74 11.06 -1.50
N GLY A 43 -29.66 10.27 -0.92
CA GLY A 43 -31.09 10.61 -0.79
C GLY A 43 -31.45 11.42 0.47
N LEU A 44 -30.57 11.44 1.50
CA LEU A 44 -30.89 12.08 2.78
C LEU A 44 -30.83 13.61 2.74
N SER A 45 -31.60 14.27 3.61
CA SER A 45 -31.38 15.67 3.97
C SER A 45 -30.24 15.78 4.99
N ILE A 46 -29.67 16.99 5.14
CA ILE A 46 -28.62 17.24 6.14
C ILE A 46 -29.11 16.94 7.57
N THR A 47 -30.37 17.25 7.84
CA THR A 47 -31.02 16.97 9.14
C THR A 47 -31.12 15.47 9.37
N ARG A 48 -31.55 14.73 8.38
CA ARG A 48 -31.68 13.28 8.49
C ARG A 48 -30.33 12.57 8.62
N LEU A 49 -29.30 13.02 7.89
CA LEU A 49 -27.95 12.49 8.07
C LEU A 49 -27.41 12.77 9.47
N ALA A 50 -27.68 13.95 10.02
CA ALA A 50 -27.30 14.29 11.39
C ALA A 50 -27.99 13.36 12.42
N GLU A 51 -29.28 13.10 12.25
CA GLU A 51 -30.04 12.17 13.09
C GLU A 51 -29.48 10.75 13.05
N VAL A 52 -29.35 10.16 11.87
CA VAL A 52 -28.93 8.75 11.73
C VAL A 52 -27.47 8.53 12.12
N SER A 53 -26.63 9.56 12.01
CA SER A 53 -25.23 9.51 12.49
C SER A 53 -25.08 9.90 13.97
N GLY A 54 -26.18 10.24 14.68
CA GLY A 54 -26.15 10.65 16.08
C GLY A 54 -25.36 11.93 16.32
N THR A 55 -25.44 12.90 15.38
CA THR A 55 -24.67 14.16 15.41
C THR A 55 -25.56 15.38 15.17
N SER A 56 -24.97 16.55 15.00
CA SER A 56 -25.69 17.80 14.64
C SER A 56 -25.48 18.16 13.17
N THR A 57 -26.40 18.94 12.60
CA THR A 57 -26.26 19.51 11.24
C THR A 57 -25.00 20.37 11.10
N THR A 58 -24.56 21.03 12.17
CA THR A 58 -23.31 21.78 12.24
C THR A 58 -22.11 20.84 12.09
N THR A 59 -22.15 19.65 12.72
CA THR A 59 -21.12 18.61 12.60
C THR A 59 -21.06 18.09 11.16
N VAL A 60 -22.21 17.79 10.55
CA VAL A 60 -22.29 17.37 9.13
C VAL A 60 -21.70 18.45 8.21
N SER A 61 -22.01 19.73 8.45
CA SER A 61 -21.46 20.82 7.64
C SER A 61 -19.95 20.95 7.77
N ARG A 62 -19.39 20.80 8.98
CA ARG A 62 -17.94 20.79 9.22
C ARG A 62 -17.25 19.60 8.54
N PHE A 63 -17.85 18.42 8.68
CA PHE A 63 -17.41 17.22 7.99
C PHE A 63 -17.33 17.46 6.46
N CYS A 64 -18.38 17.97 5.84
CA CYS A 64 -18.39 18.25 4.40
C CYS A 64 -17.30 19.22 3.96
N ARG A 65 -17.04 20.28 4.73
CA ARG A 65 -15.96 21.25 4.46
C ARG A 65 -14.58 20.58 4.58
N ARG A 66 -14.39 19.71 5.56
CA ARG A 66 -13.16 18.93 5.73
C ARG A 66 -12.95 17.95 4.58
N MET A 67 -14.03 17.44 4.02
CA MET A 67 -14.02 16.64 2.78
C MET A 67 -13.75 17.48 1.51
N GLY A 68 -13.49 18.78 1.66
CA GLY A 68 -13.15 19.67 0.55
C GLY A 68 -14.33 20.12 -0.29
N THR A 69 -15.55 19.99 0.22
CA THR A 69 -16.76 20.52 -0.41
C THR A 69 -17.24 21.79 0.30
N GLU A 70 -17.92 22.70 -0.39
CA GLU A 70 -18.41 23.95 0.20
C GLU A 70 -19.54 23.70 1.21
N GLY A 71 -20.18 22.52 1.15
CA GLY A 71 -21.24 22.12 2.06
C GLY A 71 -21.92 20.82 1.63
N TYR A 72 -22.96 20.43 2.37
CA TYR A 72 -23.63 19.14 2.22
C TYR A 72 -24.21 18.90 0.81
N ARG A 73 -24.76 19.94 0.17
CA ARG A 73 -25.29 19.82 -1.20
C ARG A 73 -24.21 19.39 -2.19
N GLN A 74 -23.02 20.02 -2.13
CA GLN A 74 -21.90 19.65 -3.01
C GLN A 74 -21.32 18.29 -2.67
N PHE A 75 -21.25 17.97 -1.37
CA PHE A 75 -20.85 16.65 -0.90
C PHE A 75 -21.73 15.55 -1.49
N ARG A 76 -23.06 15.70 -1.43
CA ARG A 76 -24.02 14.77 -2.03
C ARG A 76 -23.84 14.62 -3.54
N ILE A 77 -23.65 15.74 -4.24
CA ILE A 77 -23.42 15.72 -5.71
C ILE A 77 -22.11 14.96 -6.03
N ALA A 78 -21.04 15.20 -5.26
CA ALA A 78 -19.78 14.50 -5.44
C ALA A 78 -19.93 13.00 -5.14
N LEU A 79 -20.64 12.65 -4.09
CA LEU A 79 -20.95 11.27 -3.73
C LEU A 79 -21.81 10.58 -4.80
N ALA A 80 -22.84 11.25 -5.34
CA ALA A 80 -23.69 10.73 -6.40
C ALA A 80 -22.90 10.50 -7.70
N LYS A 81 -21.98 11.38 -8.07
CA LYS A 81 -21.12 11.22 -9.26
C LYS A 81 -20.20 10.01 -9.19
N GLU A 82 -19.78 9.59 -8.00
CA GLU A 82 -19.03 8.34 -7.84
C GLU A 82 -19.90 7.12 -8.17
N TRP A 83 -21.21 7.29 -8.08
CA TRP A 83 -22.21 6.25 -8.29
C TRP A 83 -22.60 6.02 -9.75
N ASP A 84 -22.70 7.09 -10.52
CA ASP A 84 -22.98 7.03 -11.96
C ASP A 84 -21.77 6.52 -12.78
N SER A 85 -20.63 6.35 -12.12
CA SER A 85 -19.48 5.65 -12.71
C SER A 85 -19.82 4.16 -12.82
N PRO A 86 -19.55 3.48 -13.96
CA PRO A 86 -19.75 2.03 -14.11
C PRO A 86 -18.97 1.17 -13.12
N HIS A 87 -18.31 1.79 -12.17
CA HIS A 87 -17.46 1.22 -11.12
C HIS A 87 -18.06 1.44 -9.72
N SER A 88 -19.37 1.11 -9.55
CA SER A 88 -20.02 1.19 -8.25
C SER A 88 -19.26 0.35 -7.19
N LEU A 89 -19.14 0.95 -6.01
CA LEU A 89 -18.47 0.42 -4.84
C LEU A 89 -19.16 -0.86 -4.32
N THR A 90 -18.84 -1.99 -4.91
CA THR A 90 -19.35 -3.26 -4.39
C THR A 90 -18.31 -3.84 -3.43
N TYR A 91 -18.57 -3.73 -2.13
CA TYR A 91 -17.93 -4.61 -1.15
C TYR A 91 -18.22 -6.05 -1.57
N VAL A 92 -17.15 -6.80 -1.83
CA VAL A 92 -17.28 -8.17 -2.31
C VAL A 92 -17.32 -9.09 -1.10
N GLU A 93 -18.50 -9.25 -0.52
CA GLU A 93 -18.74 -10.29 0.45
C GLU A 93 -18.99 -11.61 -0.29
N VAL A 94 -18.13 -12.60 -0.06
CA VAL A 94 -18.33 -13.96 -0.54
C VAL A 94 -19.17 -14.69 0.47
N GLN A 95 -20.32 -15.23 0.02
CA GLN A 95 -21.20 -16.02 0.88
C GLN A 95 -20.77 -17.50 0.88
N PRO A 96 -21.00 -18.26 1.98
CA PRO A 96 -20.56 -19.66 2.08
C PRO A 96 -21.06 -20.58 0.96
N ASP A 97 -22.24 -20.32 0.43
CA ASP A 97 -22.91 -21.19 -0.57
C ASP A 97 -22.79 -20.64 -2.00
N GLU A 98 -21.93 -19.67 -2.25
CA GLU A 98 -21.76 -19.11 -3.59
C GLU A 98 -21.08 -20.09 -4.54
N PRO A 99 -21.58 -20.20 -5.78
CA PRO A 99 -20.89 -20.95 -6.85
C PRO A 99 -19.48 -20.41 -7.10
N LEU A 100 -18.51 -21.28 -7.33
CA LEU A 100 -17.11 -20.90 -7.59
C LEU A 100 -16.97 -19.87 -8.72
N ALA A 101 -17.81 -19.94 -9.75
CA ALA A 101 -17.84 -18.97 -10.85
C ALA A 101 -18.15 -17.54 -10.34
N SER A 102 -19.12 -17.39 -9.42
CA SER A 102 -19.45 -16.10 -8.79
C SER A 102 -18.29 -15.60 -7.93
N VAL A 103 -17.73 -16.48 -7.08
CA VAL A 103 -16.56 -16.15 -6.26
C VAL A 103 -15.39 -15.65 -7.12
N THR A 104 -15.11 -16.37 -8.22
CA THR A 104 -14.04 -15.99 -9.17
C THR A 104 -14.27 -14.59 -9.73
N GLN A 105 -15.46 -14.30 -10.26
CA GLN A 105 -15.79 -12.98 -10.80
C GLN A 105 -15.65 -11.88 -9.75
N LYS A 106 -16.16 -12.12 -8.54
CA LYS A 106 -16.10 -11.17 -7.44
C LYS A 106 -14.66 -10.84 -7.06
N ILE A 107 -13.80 -11.84 -6.87
CA ILE A 107 -12.41 -11.63 -6.45
C ILE A 107 -11.62 -10.88 -7.53
N PHE A 108 -11.78 -11.25 -8.81
CA PHE A 108 -11.12 -10.52 -9.90
C PHE A 108 -11.62 -9.07 -10.00
N ALA A 109 -12.93 -8.86 -9.93
CA ALA A 109 -13.50 -7.50 -9.96
C ALA A 109 -12.98 -6.64 -8.81
N ALA A 110 -12.90 -7.19 -7.58
CA ALA A 110 -12.36 -6.50 -6.42
C ALA A 110 -10.88 -6.11 -6.58
N ASN A 111 -10.05 -7.02 -7.12
CA ASN A 111 -8.64 -6.73 -7.38
C ASN A 111 -8.49 -5.64 -8.46
N ILE A 112 -9.22 -5.73 -9.56
CA ILE A 112 -9.21 -4.71 -10.62
C ILE A 112 -9.63 -3.34 -10.06
N GLN A 113 -10.65 -3.33 -9.19
CA GLN A 113 -11.10 -2.09 -8.58
C GLN A 113 -10.04 -1.51 -7.63
N ALA A 114 -9.39 -2.33 -6.80
CA ALA A 114 -8.31 -1.90 -5.91
C ALA A 114 -7.13 -1.28 -6.67
N LEU A 115 -6.76 -1.87 -7.82
CA LEU A 115 -5.74 -1.32 -8.70
C LEU A 115 -6.13 0.04 -9.27
N ARG A 116 -7.37 0.19 -9.77
CA ARG A 116 -7.89 1.46 -10.30
C ARG A 116 -7.96 2.54 -9.22
N ASP A 117 -8.41 2.17 -8.03
CA ASP A 117 -8.53 3.08 -6.89
C ASP A 117 -7.15 3.60 -6.48
N THR A 118 -6.17 2.71 -6.36
CA THR A 118 -4.80 3.09 -6.04
C THR A 118 -4.17 3.93 -7.13
N GLN A 119 -4.28 3.53 -8.40
CA GLN A 119 -3.77 4.31 -9.54
C GLN A 119 -4.30 5.75 -9.53
N GLY A 120 -5.58 5.92 -9.24
CA GLY A 120 -6.19 7.24 -9.30
C GLY A 120 -5.95 8.12 -8.07
N THR A 121 -5.45 7.56 -6.97
CA THR A 121 -5.12 8.31 -5.73
C THR A 121 -3.62 8.39 -5.47
N LEU A 122 -2.81 7.64 -6.23
CA LEU A 122 -1.35 7.64 -6.07
C LEU A 122 -0.78 9.04 -6.35
N ASP A 123 -0.09 9.59 -5.35
CA ASP A 123 0.60 10.87 -5.46
C ASP A 123 1.96 10.66 -6.14
N LEU A 124 2.10 11.19 -7.35
CA LEU A 124 3.30 11.00 -8.16
C LEU A 124 4.50 11.77 -7.61
N ASP A 125 4.29 12.91 -6.95
CA ASP A 125 5.38 13.70 -6.33
C ASP A 125 5.91 12.94 -5.10
N VAL A 126 5.02 12.35 -4.31
CA VAL A 126 5.42 11.48 -3.18
C VAL A 126 6.13 10.23 -3.70
N LEU A 127 5.62 9.59 -4.74
CA LEU A 127 6.23 8.43 -5.37
C LEU A 127 7.64 8.74 -5.87
N GLN A 128 7.84 9.90 -6.52
CA GLN A 128 9.17 10.35 -6.97
C GLN A 128 10.14 10.49 -5.79
N ARG A 129 9.68 11.07 -4.68
CA ARG A 129 10.50 11.20 -3.45
C ARG A 129 10.88 9.84 -2.85
N VAL A 130 9.98 8.86 -2.91
CA VAL A 130 10.26 7.47 -2.49
C VAL A 130 11.36 6.85 -3.35
N VAL A 131 11.22 6.95 -4.68
CA VAL A 131 12.21 6.44 -5.64
C VAL A 131 13.58 7.09 -5.41
N ASP A 132 13.60 8.41 -5.23
CA ASP A 132 14.85 9.16 -5.01
C ASP A 132 15.53 8.75 -3.71
N ALA A 133 14.77 8.59 -2.64
CA ALA A 133 15.29 8.14 -1.36
C ALA A 133 15.91 6.74 -1.45
N ILE A 134 15.24 5.79 -2.09
CA ILE A 134 15.76 4.43 -2.26
C ILE A 134 17.03 4.42 -3.12
N MET A 135 17.05 5.17 -4.20
CA MET A 135 18.20 5.22 -5.14
C MET A 135 19.44 5.87 -4.52
N GLN A 136 19.29 6.73 -3.53
CA GLN A 136 20.39 7.41 -2.84
C GLN A 136 20.82 6.71 -1.56
N ALA A 137 20.09 5.69 -1.11
CA ALA A 137 20.33 5.01 0.14
C ALA A 137 21.63 4.17 0.11
N GLY A 138 22.40 4.19 1.19
CA GLY A 138 23.49 3.25 1.42
C GLY A 138 22.95 1.83 1.73
N ARG A 139 21.81 1.77 2.45
CA ARG A 139 21.07 0.56 2.77
C ARG A 139 19.58 0.86 2.90
N VAL A 140 18.75 -0.08 2.46
CA VAL A 140 17.28 -0.01 2.58
C VAL A 140 16.82 -1.15 3.48
N ASP A 141 16.25 -0.83 4.63
CA ASP A 141 15.68 -1.80 5.55
C ASP A 141 14.14 -1.73 5.51
N ILE A 142 13.50 -2.86 5.22
CA ILE A 142 12.06 -2.95 4.99
C ILE A 142 11.41 -3.70 6.15
N TYR A 143 10.49 -3.05 6.85
CA TYR A 143 9.81 -3.56 8.05
C TYR A 143 8.36 -3.90 7.73
N ALA A 144 7.95 -5.14 7.98
CA ALA A 144 6.58 -5.60 7.76
C ALA A 144 6.26 -6.80 8.66
N THR A 145 4.97 -7.07 8.86
CA THR A 145 4.49 -8.28 9.56
C THR A 145 3.32 -8.90 8.81
N GLY A 146 3.08 -10.20 8.99
CA GLY A 146 1.94 -10.90 8.40
C GLY A 146 1.91 -10.82 6.86
N GLY A 147 0.74 -10.55 6.30
CA GLY A 147 0.54 -10.48 4.84
C GLY A 147 1.33 -9.38 4.15
N ALA A 148 1.63 -8.27 4.82
CA ALA A 148 2.49 -7.22 4.29
C ALA A 148 3.94 -7.68 4.06
N GLY A 149 4.37 -8.76 4.74
CA GLY A 149 5.66 -9.38 4.52
C GLY A 149 5.88 -9.89 3.09
N ILE A 150 4.81 -10.21 2.36
CA ILE A 150 4.89 -10.60 0.94
C ILE A 150 5.32 -9.39 0.11
N VAL A 151 4.73 -8.23 0.36
CA VAL A 151 5.06 -6.97 -0.32
C VAL A 151 6.50 -6.52 0.01
N ALA A 152 6.91 -6.68 1.28
CA ALA A 152 8.27 -6.37 1.72
C ALA A 152 9.32 -7.26 1.02
N ARG A 153 9.05 -8.54 0.88
CA ARG A 153 9.91 -9.48 0.15
C ARG A 153 9.99 -9.17 -1.34
N GLU A 154 8.87 -8.75 -1.93
CA GLU A 154 8.87 -8.34 -3.34
C GLU A 154 9.71 -7.08 -3.55
N LEU A 155 9.55 -6.05 -2.72
CA LEU A 155 10.37 -4.85 -2.79
C LEU A 155 11.86 -5.16 -2.57
N HIS A 156 12.19 -6.01 -1.59
CA HIS A 156 13.55 -6.49 -1.37
C HIS A 156 14.11 -7.18 -2.63
N PHE A 157 13.36 -8.10 -3.22
CA PHE A 157 13.76 -8.83 -4.44
C PHE A 157 14.03 -7.87 -5.61
N LYS A 158 13.15 -6.89 -5.82
CA LYS A 158 13.31 -5.85 -6.85
C LYS A 158 14.55 -4.99 -6.62
N CYS A 159 14.79 -4.57 -5.38
CA CYS A 159 16.03 -3.86 -5.02
C CYS A 159 17.28 -4.68 -5.31
N MET A 160 17.26 -5.97 -4.96
CA MET A 160 18.38 -6.90 -5.21
C MET A 160 18.70 -7.02 -6.71
N GLN A 161 17.67 -7.11 -7.57
CA GLN A 161 17.86 -7.15 -9.03
C GLN A 161 18.58 -5.90 -9.56
N LEU A 162 18.33 -4.74 -8.96
CA LEU A 162 18.97 -3.47 -9.34
C LEU A 162 20.34 -3.27 -8.67
N GLY A 163 20.76 -4.18 -7.78
CA GLY A 163 22.01 -4.08 -7.03
C GLY A 163 21.94 -3.09 -5.86
N ILE A 164 20.73 -2.74 -5.42
CA ILE A 164 20.50 -1.91 -4.24
C ILE A 164 20.63 -2.80 -3.01
N ASN A 165 21.42 -2.37 -2.02
CA ASN A 165 21.56 -3.07 -0.74
C ASN A 165 20.28 -2.93 0.07
N ALA A 166 19.44 -3.95 0.06
CA ALA A 166 18.16 -3.96 0.76
C ALA A 166 17.97 -5.23 1.59
N ASN A 167 17.21 -5.14 2.68
CA ASN A 167 16.84 -6.25 3.55
C ASN A 167 15.38 -6.14 3.95
N ALA A 168 14.69 -7.29 4.10
CA ALA A 168 13.32 -7.35 4.60
C ALA A 168 13.28 -8.04 5.96
N PHE A 169 12.85 -7.33 7.00
CA PHE A 169 12.73 -7.80 8.37
C PHE A 169 11.27 -8.01 8.73
N LEU A 170 10.87 -9.26 8.93
CA LEU A 170 9.49 -9.66 9.21
C LEU A 170 9.26 -10.06 10.67
N ASP A 171 10.34 -10.30 11.39
CA ASP A 171 10.34 -10.57 12.82
C ASP A 171 10.58 -9.29 13.62
N SER A 172 9.83 -9.11 14.72
CA SER A 172 9.84 -7.86 15.50
C SER A 172 11.20 -7.56 16.16
N GLN A 173 11.92 -8.58 16.62
CA GLN A 173 13.24 -8.38 17.23
C GLN A 173 14.26 -7.95 16.17
N MET A 174 14.23 -8.61 15.01
CA MET A 174 15.08 -8.25 13.87
C MET A 174 14.81 -6.84 13.37
N GLN A 175 13.53 -6.40 13.38
CA GLN A 175 13.18 -5.02 13.04
C GLN A 175 13.83 -4.01 13.98
N VAL A 176 13.73 -4.23 15.29
CA VAL A 176 14.34 -3.35 16.30
C VAL A 176 15.86 -3.33 16.17
N MET A 177 16.50 -4.51 16.04
CA MET A 177 17.96 -4.61 15.88
C MET A 177 18.45 -3.87 14.64
N SER A 178 17.78 -4.06 13.50
CA SER A 178 18.11 -3.37 12.26
C SER A 178 17.90 -1.86 12.38
N ALA A 179 16.74 -1.44 12.89
CA ALA A 179 16.38 -0.03 13.02
C ALA A 179 17.32 0.75 13.96
N ALA A 180 17.83 0.08 15.01
CA ALA A 180 18.82 0.68 15.91
C ALA A 180 20.22 0.85 15.28
N ALA A 181 20.51 0.15 14.18
CA ALA A 181 21.80 0.15 13.50
C ALA A 181 21.83 0.98 12.20
N VAL A 182 20.75 1.67 11.85
CA VAL A 182 20.70 2.55 10.66
C VAL A 182 21.47 3.86 10.90
N THR A 183 21.86 4.48 9.81
CA THR A 183 22.58 5.75 9.78
C THR A 183 21.81 6.79 8.93
N PRO A 184 22.18 8.09 8.93
CA PRO A 184 21.56 9.09 8.08
C PRO A 184 21.66 8.86 6.56
N ARG A 185 22.47 7.89 6.15
CA ARG A 185 22.58 7.48 4.73
C ARG A 185 21.62 6.35 4.35
N ASP A 186 20.88 5.81 5.32
CA ASP A 186 20.02 4.65 5.12
C ASP A 186 18.54 5.05 5.03
N VAL A 187 17.72 4.13 4.53
CA VAL A 187 16.27 4.29 4.40
C VAL A 187 15.57 3.16 5.15
N GLY A 188 14.61 3.52 6.01
CA GLY A 188 13.68 2.58 6.64
C GLY A 188 12.31 2.64 5.96
N ILE A 189 11.79 1.49 5.50
CA ILE A 189 10.48 1.41 4.85
C ILE A 189 9.55 0.53 5.68
N GLY A 190 8.47 1.10 6.20
CA GLY A 190 7.41 0.37 6.90
C GLY A 190 6.25 0.05 5.96
N ILE A 191 5.86 -1.22 5.84
CA ILE A 191 4.72 -1.65 5.03
C ILE A 191 3.63 -2.21 5.94
N SER A 192 2.45 -1.57 5.90
CA SER A 192 1.31 -1.95 6.72
C SER A 192 0.01 -1.48 6.11
N HIS A 193 -0.90 -2.41 5.76
CA HIS A 193 -2.21 -2.03 5.23
C HIS A 193 -2.95 -1.08 6.18
N THR A 194 -3.21 -1.53 7.41
CA THR A 194 -4.00 -0.75 8.38
C THR A 194 -3.21 0.39 9.03
N GLY A 195 -1.88 0.36 8.93
CA GLY A 195 -1.01 1.29 9.64
C GLY A 195 -0.96 1.11 11.15
N MET A 196 -1.63 0.07 11.69
CA MET A 196 -1.79 -0.17 13.12
C MET A 196 -0.74 -1.11 13.72
N GLN A 197 0.15 -1.69 12.90
CA GLN A 197 1.20 -2.59 13.38
C GLN A 197 2.24 -1.83 14.20
N ARG A 198 2.14 -2.00 15.52
CA ARG A 198 2.96 -1.30 16.49
C ARG A 198 4.46 -1.55 16.29
N GLN A 199 4.85 -2.79 16.00
CA GLN A 199 6.25 -3.17 15.77
C GLN A 199 6.86 -2.43 14.59
N VAL A 200 6.10 -2.28 13.50
CA VAL A 200 6.54 -1.55 12.30
C VAL A 200 6.66 -0.05 12.60
N ALA A 201 5.72 0.52 13.37
CA ALA A 201 5.80 1.92 13.80
C ALA A 201 7.00 2.17 14.72
N GLU A 202 7.26 1.28 15.67
CA GLU A 202 8.42 1.35 16.56
C GLU A 202 9.73 1.28 15.77
N ALA A 203 9.85 0.37 14.81
CA ALA A 203 11.02 0.28 13.93
C ALA A 203 11.25 1.56 13.11
N LEU A 204 10.20 2.14 12.52
CA LEU A 204 10.31 3.43 11.82
C LEU A 204 10.73 4.57 12.76
N THR A 205 10.16 4.62 13.97
CA THR A 205 10.53 5.63 14.97
C THR A 205 12.00 5.53 15.35
N LEU A 206 12.51 4.31 15.59
CA LEU A 206 13.92 4.06 15.89
C LEU A 206 14.82 4.45 14.70
N ALA A 207 14.44 4.06 13.49
CA ALA A 207 15.20 4.40 12.28
C ALA A 207 15.26 5.92 12.07
N ASN A 208 14.15 6.62 12.27
CA ASN A 208 14.10 8.08 12.21
C ASN A 208 15.00 8.74 13.28
N ALA A 209 14.96 8.23 14.51
CA ALA A 209 15.84 8.69 15.59
C ALA A 209 17.33 8.46 15.28
N GLY A 210 17.69 7.41 14.52
CA GLY A 210 19.02 7.17 13.97
C GLY A 210 19.40 8.07 12.79
N GLY A 211 18.49 8.94 12.36
CA GLY A 211 18.67 9.90 11.26
C GLY A 211 18.37 9.33 9.89
N ALA A 212 17.95 8.08 9.77
CA ALA A 212 17.57 7.49 8.49
C ALA A 212 16.28 8.14 7.96
N LYS A 213 16.17 8.26 6.63
CA LYS A 213 14.91 8.68 6.00
C LYS A 213 13.89 7.55 6.13
N THR A 214 12.68 7.87 6.61
CA THR A 214 11.63 6.89 6.83
C THR A 214 10.48 7.03 5.84
N ILE A 215 9.98 5.90 5.36
CA ILE A 215 8.90 5.79 4.37
C ILE A 215 7.84 4.83 4.91
N ALA A 216 6.56 5.19 4.79
CA ALA A 216 5.45 4.28 5.05
C ALA A 216 4.68 3.99 3.76
N LEU A 217 4.40 2.71 3.49
CA LEU A 217 3.43 2.25 2.50
C LEU A 217 2.21 1.72 3.25
N THR A 218 1.12 2.49 3.24
CA THR A 218 -0.08 2.20 4.05
C THR A 218 -1.36 2.66 3.37
N SER A 219 -2.52 2.26 3.89
CA SER A 219 -3.82 2.69 3.33
C SER A 219 -4.50 3.81 4.14
N TYR A 220 -4.01 4.09 5.35
CA TYR A 220 -4.68 5.04 6.24
C TYR A 220 -3.70 6.09 6.79
N ALA A 221 -4.16 7.35 6.72
CA ALA A 221 -3.50 8.47 7.37
C ALA A 221 -3.84 8.51 8.88
N GLY A 222 -2.97 9.15 9.70
CA GLY A 222 -3.20 9.28 11.14
C GLY A 222 -3.09 7.99 11.92
N THR A 223 -2.36 7.04 11.39
CA THR A 223 -2.06 5.76 12.03
C THR A 223 -0.62 5.74 12.54
N PRO A 224 -0.28 4.91 13.54
CA PRO A 224 1.07 4.87 14.10
C PRO A 224 2.19 4.72 13.06
N VAL A 225 1.98 3.86 12.04
CA VAL A 225 2.97 3.66 10.96
C VAL A 225 3.09 4.89 10.07
N ALA A 226 1.97 5.56 9.75
CA ALA A 226 1.99 6.77 8.94
C ALA A 226 2.63 7.96 9.68
N GLU A 227 2.42 8.06 10.99
CA GLU A 227 2.96 9.15 11.82
C GLU A 227 4.46 8.98 12.12
N ALA A 228 4.97 7.75 12.09
CA ALA A 228 6.38 7.44 12.30
C ALA A 228 7.25 7.64 11.05
N ALA A 229 6.67 8.05 9.91
CA ALA A 229 7.39 8.17 8.63
C ALA A 229 7.49 9.61 8.13
N ASP A 230 8.64 9.98 7.53
CA ASP A 230 8.84 11.26 6.84
C ASP A 230 8.07 11.36 5.52
N ILE A 231 7.90 10.23 4.85
CA ILE A 231 7.21 10.11 3.55
C ILE A 231 6.15 9.04 3.68
N VAL A 232 4.91 9.36 3.34
CA VAL A 232 3.80 8.38 3.36
C VAL A 232 3.26 8.22 1.96
N LEU A 233 3.36 7.00 1.43
CA LEU A 233 2.78 6.60 0.15
C LEU A 233 1.51 5.80 0.42
N PHE A 234 0.39 6.31 -0.06
CA PHE A 234 -0.90 5.68 0.18
C PHE A 234 -1.30 4.72 -0.94
N THR A 235 -1.75 3.54 -0.52
CA THR A 235 -2.51 2.61 -1.37
C THR A 235 -3.94 2.57 -0.90
N THR A 236 -4.91 2.44 -1.80
CA THR A 236 -6.31 2.54 -1.43
C THR A 236 -7.13 1.46 -2.10
N SER A 237 -8.02 0.84 -1.34
CA SER A 237 -9.07 -0.04 -1.86
C SER A 237 -10.34 0.13 -1.06
N LEU A 238 -11.44 0.46 -1.73
CA LEU A 238 -12.76 0.48 -1.12
C LEU A 238 -13.29 -0.93 -0.87
N ALA A 239 -12.90 -1.89 -1.69
CA ALA A 239 -13.30 -3.29 -1.54
C ALA A 239 -12.72 -3.98 -0.29
N ALA A 240 -11.76 -3.36 0.39
CA ALA A 240 -11.06 -3.92 1.55
C ALA A 240 -11.54 -3.33 2.90
N ALA A 241 -12.78 -2.87 2.98
CA ALA A 241 -13.27 -2.05 4.10
C ALA A 241 -13.12 -2.68 5.50
N THR A 242 -13.04 -4.00 5.63
CA THR A 242 -13.15 -4.68 6.93
C THR A 242 -12.10 -5.76 7.20
N ALA A 243 -11.26 -6.14 6.26
CA ALA A 243 -10.34 -7.27 6.43
C ALA A 243 -8.98 -6.81 6.96
N TYR A 244 -8.54 -7.39 8.08
CA TYR A 244 -7.21 -7.23 8.68
C TYR A 244 -6.08 -7.55 7.69
N ASP A 245 -6.27 -8.53 6.81
CA ASP A 245 -5.36 -8.91 5.72
C ASP A 245 -6.16 -9.11 4.43
N SER A 246 -6.37 -8.03 3.69
CA SER A 246 -7.13 -8.09 2.44
C SER A 246 -6.23 -8.45 1.25
N PRO A 247 -6.52 -9.53 0.52
CA PRO A 247 -5.81 -9.88 -0.72
C PRO A 247 -5.82 -8.74 -1.76
N THR A 248 -6.90 -7.98 -1.84
CA THR A 248 -7.06 -6.88 -2.79
C THR A 248 -6.11 -5.72 -2.52
N VAL A 249 -5.90 -5.40 -1.23
CA VAL A 249 -4.92 -4.36 -0.84
C VAL A 249 -3.51 -4.80 -1.15
N ARG A 250 -3.19 -6.06 -0.88
CA ARG A 250 -1.88 -6.62 -1.20
C ARG A 250 -1.60 -6.55 -2.70
N THR A 251 -2.57 -6.88 -3.56
CA THR A 251 -2.46 -6.74 -5.02
C THR A 251 -2.15 -5.29 -5.41
N ALA A 252 -2.82 -4.32 -4.80
CA ALA A 252 -2.57 -2.91 -5.05
C ALA A 252 -1.17 -2.45 -4.57
N GLN A 253 -0.73 -2.93 -3.40
CA GLN A 253 0.61 -2.63 -2.89
C GLN A 253 1.70 -3.24 -3.76
N LEU A 254 1.53 -4.47 -4.26
CA LEU A 254 2.45 -5.09 -5.20
C LEU A 254 2.56 -4.28 -6.50
N ALA A 255 1.44 -3.80 -7.04
CA ALA A 255 1.47 -2.93 -8.22
C ALA A 255 2.23 -1.61 -7.98
N VAL A 256 2.13 -1.03 -6.77
CA VAL A 256 2.93 0.15 -6.41
C VAL A 256 4.41 -0.19 -6.31
N VAL A 257 4.76 -1.36 -5.78
CA VAL A 257 6.15 -1.86 -5.77
C VAL A 257 6.69 -2.03 -7.19
N ASP A 258 5.88 -2.55 -8.13
CA ASP A 258 6.26 -2.65 -9.54
C ASP A 258 6.51 -1.26 -10.16
N VAL A 259 5.67 -0.26 -9.86
CA VAL A 259 5.89 1.12 -10.32
C VAL A 259 7.18 1.72 -9.75
N ILE A 260 7.47 1.50 -8.45
CA ILE A 260 8.73 1.92 -7.82
C ILE A 260 9.92 1.27 -8.53
N TYR A 261 9.85 -0.03 -8.80
CA TYR A 261 10.90 -0.77 -9.49
C TYR A 261 11.17 -0.22 -10.89
N GLU A 262 10.14 -0.06 -11.72
CA GLU A 262 10.28 0.47 -13.07
C GLU A 262 10.82 1.91 -13.06
N ALA A 263 10.37 2.74 -12.12
CA ALA A 263 10.89 4.10 -11.96
C ALA A 263 12.39 4.11 -11.57
N MET A 264 12.82 3.21 -10.67
CA MET A 264 14.22 3.03 -10.31
C MET A 264 15.05 2.53 -11.50
N LEU A 265 14.51 1.56 -12.27
CA LEU A 265 15.16 1.02 -13.47
C LEU A 265 15.38 2.11 -14.51
N LEU A 266 14.38 2.92 -14.81
CA LEU A 266 14.47 4.02 -15.74
C LEU A 266 15.48 5.09 -15.30
N LYS A 267 15.52 5.39 -14.00
CA LYS A 267 16.42 6.41 -13.44
C LYS A 267 17.88 5.96 -13.36
N GLY A 268 18.10 4.67 -13.03
CA GLY A 268 19.41 4.07 -12.86
C GLY A 268 19.83 3.15 -14.02
N GLN A 269 19.35 3.38 -15.23
CA GLN A 269 19.38 2.46 -16.37
C GLN A 269 20.73 1.77 -16.61
N GLU A 270 21.83 2.53 -16.57
CA GLU A 270 23.16 1.97 -16.84
C GLU A 270 23.64 1.02 -15.72
N LEU A 271 23.48 1.41 -14.45
CA LEU A 271 23.86 0.59 -13.31
C LEU A 271 22.95 -0.64 -13.18
N ALA A 272 21.65 -0.44 -13.36
CA ALA A 272 20.67 -1.52 -13.33
C ALA A 272 20.95 -2.57 -14.41
N GLN A 273 21.20 -2.16 -15.65
CA GLN A 273 21.55 -3.08 -16.75
C GLN A 273 22.83 -3.87 -16.45
N LYS A 274 23.87 -3.23 -15.92
CA LYS A 274 25.11 -3.91 -15.51
C LYS A 274 24.85 -4.97 -14.43
N ASN A 275 24.06 -4.62 -13.41
CA ASN A 275 23.72 -5.56 -12.32
C ASN A 275 22.86 -6.71 -12.81
N MET A 276 21.82 -6.43 -13.60
CA MET A 276 20.95 -7.46 -14.18
C MET A 276 21.73 -8.43 -15.08
N ALA A 277 22.67 -7.93 -15.89
CA ALA A 277 23.53 -8.78 -16.72
C ALA A 277 24.43 -9.68 -15.85
N ARG A 278 24.98 -9.17 -14.75
CA ARG A 278 25.78 -9.96 -13.78
C ARG A 278 24.95 -11.04 -13.11
N VAL A 279 23.73 -10.71 -12.67
CA VAL A 279 22.80 -11.67 -12.06
C VAL A 279 22.40 -12.74 -13.07
N ALA A 280 22.02 -12.37 -14.28
CA ALA A 280 21.66 -13.31 -15.35
C ALA A 280 22.81 -14.28 -15.66
N LYS A 281 24.03 -13.78 -15.74
CA LYS A 281 25.23 -14.61 -15.94
C LYS A 281 25.43 -15.60 -14.80
N ALA A 282 25.35 -15.14 -13.54
CA ALA A 282 25.52 -15.99 -12.36
C ALA A 282 24.47 -17.12 -12.30
N LEU A 283 23.21 -16.80 -12.62
CA LEU A 283 22.13 -17.80 -12.68
C LEU A 283 22.35 -18.82 -13.82
N ALA A 284 22.79 -18.38 -14.99
CA ALA A 284 23.12 -19.27 -16.11
C ALA A 284 24.28 -20.21 -15.75
N ASP A 285 25.31 -19.71 -15.10
CA ASP A 285 26.45 -20.53 -14.64
C ASP A 285 26.00 -21.56 -13.58
N GLN A 286 25.12 -21.20 -12.68
CA GLN A 286 24.54 -22.13 -11.68
C GLN A 286 23.79 -23.30 -12.35
N VAL A 287 22.96 -23.01 -13.36
CA VAL A 287 22.23 -24.04 -14.12
C VAL A 287 23.21 -24.96 -14.85
N ARG A 288 24.26 -24.42 -15.44
CA ARG A 288 25.29 -25.19 -16.15
C ARG A 288 26.03 -26.14 -15.20
N ILE A 289 26.43 -25.67 -14.03
CA ILE A 289 27.11 -26.50 -13.00
C ILE A 289 26.20 -27.65 -12.56
N ALA A 290 24.92 -27.35 -12.23
CA ALA A 290 23.95 -28.36 -11.83
C ALA A 290 23.73 -29.43 -12.92
N GLY A 291 23.70 -29.03 -14.19
CA GLY A 291 23.62 -29.96 -15.33
C GLY A 291 24.84 -30.87 -15.48
N GLN A 292 26.05 -30.34 -15.25
CA GLN A 292 27.30 -31.13 -15.30
C GLN A 292 27.35 -32.13 -14.12
N THR A 293 26.96 -31.74 -12.93
CA THR A 293 26.93 -32.63 -11.76
C THR A 293 25.96 -33.81 -11.98
N ARG A 294 24.76 -33.54 -12.54
CA ARG A 294 23.82 -34.61 -12.89
C ARG A 294 24.34 -35.60 -13.92
N ARG A 295 25.04 -35.09 -14.96
CA ARG A 295 25.67 -35.98 -15.98
C ARG A 295 26.78 -36.83 -15.38
N ALA A 296 27.65 -36.24 -14.54
CA ALA A 296 28.70 -36.98 -13.86
C ALA A 296 28.15 -38.09 -12.96
N ASN A 297 27.13 -37.81 -12.19
CA ASN A 297 26.48 -38.81 -11.32
C ASN A 297 25.78 -39.92 -12.12
N HIS A 298 25.19 -39.60 -13.28
CA HIS A 298 24.57 -40.61 -14.14
C HIS A 298 25.61 -41.55 -14.76
N LEU A 299 26.77 -40.99 -15.14
CA LEU A 299 27.89 -41.82 -15.70
C LEU A 299 28.56 -42.67 -14.62
N ALA A 300 28.66 -42.18 -13.37
CA ALA A 300 29.22 -42.92 -12.26
C ALA A 300 28.31 -44.06 -11.76
N GLY A 301 26.98 -43.93 -11.94
CA GLY A 301 25.98 -44.95 -11.54
C GLY A 301 25.73 -46.05 -12.60
N SER A 302 26.32 -45.93 -13.80
CA SER A 302 26.18 -46.89 -14.91
C SER A 302 27.39 -47.84 -15.11
N SER A 303 28.18 -48.06 -14.06
CA SER A 303 29.23 -49.13 -14.11
C SER A 303 28.50 -50.49 -14.17
N PRO A 304 28.67 -51.28 -15.24
CA PRO A 304 28.06 -52.63 -15.29
C PRO A 304 28.75 -53.49 -14.23
N GLY A 305 27.95 -54.02 -13.33
CA GLY A 305 28.40 -55.07 -12.42
C GLY A 305 28.95 -56.23 -13.22
N ALA A 306 30.17 -56.54 -12.95
CA ALA A 306 30.85 -57.77 -13.40
C ALA A 306 30.44 -58.94 -12.50
#